data_d57e8bf0191ef7d34bfa2411fb5249f4
#
_entry.id   d57e8bf0191ef7d34bfa2411fb5249f4
#
_cell.length_a   1.000
_cell.length_b   1.000
_cell.length_c   1.000
_cell.angle_alpha   90.00
_cell.angle_beta   90.00
_cell.angle_gamma   90.00
#
_symmetry.space_group_name_H-M   'P 1'
#
loop_
_entity.id
_entity.type
_entity.pdbx_description
1 polymer ?
#
loop_
_entity_poly.entity_id
_entity_poly.type
_entity_poly.pdbx_seq_one_letter_code
_entity_poly.pdbx_strand_id
1 'polypeptide(L)'
;MNSFGQRLKALRKEVGVSQSFVADHIGVSTQSVSNWECDNTMPDISQIVPLAALLSVSTDYLLGVGTNEYADKGELENKVKEVWATYSVNSNENNADLLVYELYKKYLNKYPLDYAVKVKCAFAIQDYLHVVRVKKKFDIPEERFDELWLECDRMLRSVCDNCTLPEVQIDAENHLIDLLLLKKMFEQAGAVAMKLPDLCGIRDKALCRIAQAKGDSATACEKAESTSKHLMFDYAMSLFHRAKTLSDHPETSKETVLQAWNDLTSASKDLVRLYADPADLVVNGFEKNPYCYLITSYTSKCNFLICQGCLSEALSCAENAMNTALEMYAWAKAHCQDPLVMSDILFFVQRTPWWCHKW
;
A
#
# COMPACT_ATOMS: atom_id res chain seq x y z
N MET A 1 1.70 -10.82 -22.98
CA MET A 1 0.70 -11.92 -23.06
C MET A 1 1.35 -13.16 -22.46
N ASN A 2 0.70 -13.81 -21.49
CA ASN A 2 1.21 -15.07 -20.95
C ASN A 2 1.10 -16.18 -22.01
N SER A 3 2.11 -17.06 -22.10
CA SER A 3 2.07 -18.24 -22.96
C SER A 3 0.95 -19.21 -22.53
N PHE A 4 0.66 -20.22 -23.37
CA PHE A 4 -0.30 -21.27 -23.01
C PHE A 4 0.08 -21.96 -21.71
N GLY A 5 1.34 -22.39 -21.56
CA GLY A 5 1.79 -23.11 -20.37
C GLY A 5 1.75 -22.24 -19.11
N GLN A 6 2.10 -20.95 -19.23
CA GLN A 6 1.98 -20.01 -18.11
C GLN A 6 0.52 -19.84 -17.66
N ARG A 7 -0.43 -19.72 -18.62
CA ARG A 7 -1.88 -19.67 -18.28
C ARG A 7 -2.36 -20.97 -17.66
N LEU A 8 -2.02 -22.12 -18.24
CA LEU A 8 -2.38 -23.43 -17.71
C LEU A 8 -1.91 -23.59 -16.26
N LYS A 9 -0.64 -23.27 -16.00
CA LYS A 9 -0.04 -23.35 -14.66
C LYS A 9 -0.73 -22.41 -13.67
N ALA A 10 -1.03 -21.17 -14.06
CA ALA A 10 -1.70 -20.19 -13.23
C ALA A 10 -3.14 -20.64 -12.89
N LEU A 11 -3.90 -21.07 -13.88
CA LEU A 11 -5.26 -21.59 -13.70
C LEU A 11 -5.31 -22.83 -12.81
N ARG A 12 -4.38 -23.78 -13.02
CA ARG A 12 -4.28 -24.96 -12.15
C ARG A 12 -4.04 -24.58 -10.69
N LYS A 13 -3.14 -23.65 -10.44
CA LYS A 13 -2.87 -23.15 -9.08
C LYS A 13 -4.07 -22.42 -8.50
N GLU A 14 -4.77 -21.64 -9.30
CA GLU A 14 -5.98 -20.92 -8.90
C GLU A 14 -7.09 -21.87 -8.45
N VAL A 15 -7.27 -22.99 -9.15
CA VAL A 15 -8.20 -24.07 -8.78
C VAL A 15 -7.67 -24.91 -7.60
N GLY A 16 -6.39 -24.78 -7.23
CA GLY A 16 -5.76 -25.46 -6.11
C GLY A 16 -5.46 -26.95 -6.35
N VAL A 17 -5.28 -27.36 -7.62
CA VAL A 17 -5.02 -28.76 -7.95
C VAL A 17 -3.57 -29.04 -8.34
N SER A 18 -3.08 -30.28 -8.11
CA SER A 18 -1.73 -30.69 -8.48
C SER A 18 -1.63 -31.05 -9.97
N GLN A 19 -0.40 -31.07 -10.52
CA GLN A 19 -0.16 -31.56 -11.88
C GLN A 19 -0.60 -33.03 -12.04
N SER A 20 -0.43 -33.87 -11.00
CA SER A 20 -0.90 -35.25 -11.02
C SER A 20 -2.42 -35.33 -11.11
N PHE A 21 -3.13 -34.51 -10.36
CA PHE A 21 -4.59 -34.45 -10.41
C PHE A 21 -5.08 -34.10 -11.84
N VAL A 22 -4.48 -33.10 -12.47
CA VAL A 22 -4.81 -32.71 -13.86
C VAL A 22 -4.50 -33.87 -14.80
N ALA A 23 -3.35 -34.52 -14.65
CA ALA A 23 -2.93 -35.65 -15.46
C ALA A 23 -3.91 -36.82 -15.40
N ASP A 24 -4.30 -37.21 -14.18
CA ASP A 24 -5.27 -38.28 -13.93
C ASP A 24 -6.65 -37.96 -14.53
N HIS A 25 -7.10 -36.72 -14.39
CA HIS A 25 -8.41 -36.28 -14.89
C HIS A 25 -8.48 -36.23 -16.43
N ILE A 26 -7.37 -35.84 -17.08
CA ILE A 26 -7.28 -35.74 -18.56
C ILE A 26 -6.86 -37.08 -19.20
N GLY A 27 -6.35 -38.03 -18.42
CA GLY A 27 -5.89 -39.33 -18.92
C GLY A 27 -4.50 -39.27 -19.56
N VAL A 28 -3.57 -38.46 -19.00
CA VAL A 28 -2.20 -38.28 -19.50
C VAL A 28 -1.18 -38.51 -18.39
N SER A 29 0.11 -38.47 -18.70
CA SER A 29 1.16 -38.52 -17.68
C SER A 29 1.36 -37.15 -17.01
N THR A 30 1.77 -37.17 -15.72
CA THR A 30 2.18 -35.92 -15.01
C THR A 30 3.28 -35.19 -15.74
N GLN A 31 4.19 -35.93 -16.42
CA GLN A 31 5.26 -35.36 -17.23
C GLN A 31 4.69 -34.56 -18.44
N SER A 32 3.60 -35.04 -19.03
CA SER A 32 2.93 -34.31 -20.13
C SER A 32 2.40 -32.96 -19.65
N VAL A 33 1.72 -32.93 -18.50
CA VAL A 33 1.22 -31.69 -17.89
C VAL A 33 2.37 -30.75 -17.55
N SER A 34 3.47 -31.27 -16.99
CA SER A 34 4.67 -30.47 -16.71
C SER A 34 5.28 -29.86 -17.98
N ASN A 35 5.36 -30.64 -19.05
CA ASN A 35 5.86 -30.16 -20.34
C ASN A 35 4.96 -29.07 -20.96
N TRP A 36 3.64 -29.20 -20.82
CA TRP A 36 2.69 -28.17 -21.25
C TRP A 36 2.85 -26.88 -20.44
N GLU A 37 3.00 -26.97 -19.11
CA GLU A 37 3.20 -25.81 -18.23
C GLU A 37 4.54 -25.09 -18.43
N CYS A 38 5.53 -25.79 -19.01
CA CYS A 38 6.83 -25.23 -19.38
C CYS A 38 6.91 -24.80 -20.85
N ASP A 39 5.78 -24.87 -21.60
CA ASP A 39 5.71 -24.59 -23.05
C ASP A 39 6.66 -25.47 -23.90
N ASN A 40 7.09 -26.63 -23.40
CA ASN A 40 7.90 -27.58 -24.15
C ASN A 40 7.09 -28.31 -25.21
N THR A 41 5.81 -28.59 -24.91
CA THR A 41 4.85 -29.24 -25.84
C THR A 41 3.47 -28.65 -25.60
N MET A 42 2.57 -28.82 -26.59
CA MET A 42 1.15 -28.47 -26.47
C MET A 42 0.32 -29.74 -26.23
N PRO A 43 -0.81 -29.65 -25.52
CA PRO A 43 -1.77 -30.75 -25.44
C PRO A 43 -2.38 -31.03 -26.82
N ASP A 44 -2.83 -32.25 -27.02
CA ASP A 44 -3.66 -32.59 -28.20
C ASP A 44 -4.96 -31.79 -28.18
N ILE A 45 -5.52 -31.49 -29.34
CA ILE A 45 -6.75 -30.69 -29.43
C ILE A 45 -7.92 -31.33 -28.69
N SER A 46 -7.94 -32.66 -28.60
CA SER A 46 -8.96 -33.41 -27.88
C SER A 46 -8.90 -33.19 -26.35
N GLN A 47 -7.76 -32.72 -25.85
CA GLN A 47 -7.51 -32.46 -24.41
C GLN A 47 -7.84 -31.02 -24.01
N ILE A 48 -7.94 -30.09 -24.99
CA ILE A 48 -8.19 -28.66 -24.72
C ILE A 48 -9.54 -28.44 -24.03
N VAL A 49 -10.60 -29.08 -24.53
CA VAL A 49 -11.96 -28.92 -23.96
C VAL A 49 -12.04 -29.50 -22.53
N PRO A 50 -11.55 -30.72 -22.25
CA PRO A 50 -11.50 -31.25 -20.89
C PRO A 50 -10.66 -30.40 -19.95
N LEU A 51 -9.49 -29.88 -20.40
CA LEU A 51 -8.67 -28.96 -19.60
C LEU A 51 -9.40 -27.67 -19.25
N ALA A 52 -10.04 -27.05 -20.24
CA ALA A 52 -10.81 -25.83 -20.01
C ALA A 52 -11.98 -26.06 -19.03
N ALA A 53 -12.69 -27.16 -19.17
CA ALA A 53 -13.77 -27.55 -18.25
C ALA A 53 -13.26 -27.79 -16.82
N LEU A 54 -12.15 -28.54 -16.66
CA LEU A 54 -11.53 -28.80 -15.36
C LEU A 54 -11.12 -27.50 -14.66
N LEU A 55 -10.60 -26.54 -15.42
CA LEU A 55 -10.11 -25.27 -14.94
C LEU A 55 -11.20 -24.19 -14.88
N SER A 56 -12.46 -24.53 -15.24
CA SER A 56 -13.61 -23.62 -15.22
C SER A 56 -13.43 -22.35 -16.06
N VAL A 57 -12.78 -22.48 -17.24
CA VAL A 57 -12.55 -21.39 -18.19
C VAL A 57 -13.04 -21.75 -19.60
N SER A 58 -13.17 -20.76 -20.48
CA SER A 58 -13.41 -21.02 -21.89
C SER A 58 -12.15 -21.56 -22.59
N THR A 59 -12.33 -22.33 -23.66
CA THR A 59 -11.22 -22.76 -24.52
C THR A 59 -10.47 -21.58 -25.12
N ASP A 60 -11.17 -20.53 -25.50
CA ASP A 60 -10.58 -19.30 -26.04
C ASP A 60 -9.67 -18.63 -25.01
N TYR A 61 -10.10 -18.53 -23.76
CA TYR A 61 -9.27 -18.00 -22.67
C TYR A 61 -8.03 -18.88 -22.43
N LEU A 62 -8.19 -20.20 -22.37
CA LEU A 62 -7.09 -21.14 -22.17
C LEU A 62 -6.07 -21.02 -23.32
N LEU A 63 -6.55 -20.92 -24.57
CA LEU A 63 -5.70 -20.78 -25.77
C LEU A 63 -5.17 -19.35 -25.96
N GLY A 64 -5.76 -18.35 -25.29
CA GLY A 64 -5.40 -16.95 -25.43
C GLY A 64 -5.93 -16.31 -26.73
N VAL A 65 -7.03 -16.80 -27.26
CA VAL A 65 -7.65 -16.32 -28.50
C VAL A 65 -8.69 -15.26 -28.18
N GLY A 66 -8.62 -14.11 -28.87
CA GLY A 66 -9.72 -13.15 -28.96
C GLY A 66 -10.11 -12.43 -27.66
N THR A 67 -9.25 -12.38 -26.64
CA THR A 67 -9.53 -11.66 -25.41
C THR A 67 -9.29 -10.17 -25.62
N ASN A 68 -10.37 -9.40 -25.76
CA ASN A 68 -10.31 -7.94 -25.72
C ASN A 68 -10.41 -7.43 -24.28
N GLU A 69 -9.52 -7.96 -23.41
CA GLU A 69 -9.53 -7.74 -21.97
C GLU A 69 -9.57 -6.24 -21.61
N TYR A 70 -8.82 -5.41 -22.35
CA TYR A 70 -8.81 -3.97 -22.11
C TYR A 70 -10.16 -3.29 -22.41
N ALA A 71 -10.83 -3.66 -23.50
CA ALA A 71 -12.13 -3.09 -23.84
C ALA A 71 -13.21 -3.59 -22.87
N ASP A 72 -13.22 -4.87 -22.54
CA ASP A 72 -14.15 -5.45 -21.58
C ASP A 72 -13.96 -4.89 -20.18
N LYS A 73 -12.72 -4.62 -19.76
CA LYS A 73 -12.39 -3.98 -18.49
C LYS A 73 -12.85 -2.51 -18.47
N GLY A 74 -12.64 -1.78 -19.55
CA GLY A 74 -13.14 -0.40 -19.71
C GLY A 74 -14.67 -0.32 -19.64
N GLU A 75 -15.37 -1.25 -20.28
CA GLU A 75 -16.83 -1.36 -20.20
C GLU A 75 -17.30 -1.70 -18.78
N LEU A 76 -16.62 -2.63 -18.11
CA LEU A 76 -16.87 -2.96 -16.71
C LEU A 76 -16.72 -1.73 -15.79
N GLU A 77 -15.61 -0.99 -15.92
CA GLU A 77 -15.36 0.19 -15.09
C GLU A 77 -16.41 1.29 -15.31
N ASN A 78 -16.87 1.47 -16.53
CA ASN A 78 -17.96 2.42 -16.83
C ASN A 78 -19.27 1.98 -16.18
N LYS A 79 -19.65 0.70 -16.29
CA LYS A 79 -20.86 0.16 -15.64
C LYS A 79 -20.80 0.29 -14.11
N VAL A 80 -19.63 0.04 -13.50
CA VAL A 80 -19.42 0.22 -12.06
C VAL A 80 -19.60 1.69 -11.68
N LYS A 81 -19.05 2.63 -12.44
CA LYS A 81 -19.26 4.08 -12.21
C LYS A 81 -20.74 4.48 -12.33
N GLU A 82 -21.45 3.93 -13.30
CA GLU A 82 -22.89 4.18 -13.47
C GLU A 82 -23.70 3.68 -12.25
N VAL A 83 -23.39 2.48 -11.74
CA VAL A 83 -24.01 1.97 -10.51
C VAL A 83 -23.76 2.94 -9.36
N TRP A 84 -22.53 3.32 -9.10
CA TRP A 84 -22.20 4.27 -8.02
C TRP A 84 -22.88 5.62 -8.20
N ALA A 85 -22.90 6.18 -9.40
CA ALA A 85 -23.58 7.45 -9.68
C ALA A 85 -25.08 7.38 -9.43
N THR A 86 -25.72 6.27 -9.78
CA THR A 86 -27.17 6.07 -9.60
C THR A 86 -27.55 5.90 -8.14
N TYR A 87 -26.75 5.17 -7.35
CA TYR A 87 -27.08 4.80 -5.97
C TYR A 87 -26.50 5.73 -4.91
N SER A 88 -25.51 6.56 -5.23
CA SER A 88 -24.99 7.59 -4.31
C SER A 88 -26.03 8.67 -4.00
N VAL A 89 -27.00 8.87 -4.89
CA VAL A 89 -28.04 9.90 -4.76
C VAL A 89 -29.28 9.38 -4.00
N ASN A 90 -29.54 8.05 -4.02
CA ASN A 90 -30.73 7.44 -3.42
C ASN A 90 -30.32 6.40 -2.34
N SER A 91 -29.78 6.85 -1.24
CA SER A 91 -29.04 6.06 -0.24
C SER A 91 -29.85 5.09 0.63
N ASN A 92 -31.13 4.88 0.45
CA ASN A 92 -31.94 4.19 1.47
C ASN A 92 -32.40 2.76 1.17
N GLU A 93 -32.37 2.25 -0.06
CA GLU A 93 -32.98 0.94 -0.35
C GLU A 93 -32.18 0.00 -1.24
N ASN A 94 -31.09 0.41 -1.89
CA ASN A 94 -30.44 -0.40 -2.89
C ASN A 94 -28.97 -0.71 -2.56
N ASN A 95 -28.65 -1.96 -2.75
CA ASN A 95 -27.37 -2.58 -2.46
C ASN A 95 -26.39 -2.41 -3.62
N ALA A 96 -25.83 -1.20 -3.78
CA ALA A 96 -24.85 -0.90 -4.83
C ALA A 96 -23.69 -1.92 -4.82
N ASP A 97 -23.24 -2.30 -3.61
CA ASP A 97 -22.11 -3.24 -3.43
C ASP A 97 -22.41 -4.61 -4.05
N LEU A 98 -23.62 -5.16 -3.85
CA LEU A 98 -24.00 -6.44 -4.46
C LEU A 98 -24.15 -6.33 -5.98
N LEU A 99 -24.64 -5.22 -6.52
CA LEU A 99 -24.69 -5.02 -7.97
C LEU A 99 -23.30 -4.91 -8.58
N VAL A 100 -22.40 -4.19 -7.91
CA VAL A 100 -20.98 -4.08 -8.32
C VAL A 100 -20.30 -5.44 -8.22
N TYR A 101 -20.54 -6.21 -7.15
CA TYR A 101 -20.06 -7.58 -7.03
C TYR A 101 -20.50 -8.46 -8.20
N GLU A 102 -21.79 -8.45 -8.58
CA GLU A 102 -22.29 -9.24 -9.71
C GLU A 102 -21.64 -8.83 -11.04
N LEU A 103 -21.38 -7.54 -11.26
CA LEU A 103 -20.65 -7.06 -12.43
C LEU A 103 -19.21 -7.61 -12.46
N TYR A 104 -18.49 -7.51 -11.35
CA TYR A 104 -17.14 -8.05 -11.23
C TYR A 104 -17.10 -9.57 -11.40
N LYS A 105 -18.04 -10.29 -10.77
CA LYS A 105 -18.18 -11.75 -10.90
C LYS A 105 -18.39 -12.17 -12.33
N LYS A 106 -19.27 -11.50 -13.07
CA LYS A 106 -19.50 -11.76 -14.50
C LYS A 106 -18.23 -11.56 -15.32
N TYR A 107 -17.45 -10.52 -15.04
CA TYR A 107 -16.17 -10.28 -15.71
C TYR A 107 -15.15 -11.37 -15.36
N LEU A 108 -15.03 -11.74 -14.09
CA LEU A 108 -14.09 -12.76 -13.61
C LEU A 108 -14.40 -14.16 -14.13
N ASN A 109 -15.64 -14.47 -14.48
CA ASN A 109 -15.98 -15.71 -15.18
C ASN A 109 -15.31 -15.78 -16.57
N LYS A 110 -15.04 -14.63 -17.19
CA LYS A 110 -14.33 -14.54 -18.48
C LYS A 110 -12.81 -14.37 -18.29
N TYR A 111 -12.38 -13.66 -17.24
CA TYR A 111 -10.99 -13.31 -16.94
C TYR A 111 -10.59 -13.68 -15.51
N PRO A 112 -10.51 -14.97 -15.16
CA PRO A 112 -10.33 -15.43 -13.76
C PRO A 112 -8.97 -15.09 -13.16
N LEU A 113 -7.99 -14.72 -13.97
CA LEU A 113 -6.64 -14.33 -13.53
C LEU A 113 -6.42 -12.81 -13.47
N ASP A 114 -7.46 -11.98 -13.66
CA ASP A 114 -7.37 -10.55 -13.36
C ASP A 114 -7.46 -10.35 -11.84
N TYR A 115 -6.32 -10.49 -11.16
CA TYR A 115 -6.22 -10.39 -9.71
C TYR A 115 -6.60 -9.00 -9.19
N ALA A 116 -6.36 -7.93 -9.96
CA ALA A 116 -6.75 -6.59 -9.56
C ALA A 116 -8.28 -6.43 -9.52
N VAL A 117 -9.00 -6.98 -10.51
CA VAL A 117 -10.47 -7.01 -10.49
C VAL A 117 -10.98 -7.98 -9.42
N LYS A 118 -10.27 -9.08 -9.15
CA LYS A 118 -10.64 -10.02 -8.08
C LYS A 118 -10.60 -9.37 -6.70
N VAL A 119 -9.62 -8.52 -6.41
CA VAL A 119 -9.58 -7.72 -5.17
C VAL A 119 -10.77 -6.76 -5.10
N LYS A 120 -11.07 -6.04 -6.20
CA LYS A 120 -12.25 -5.14 -6.26
C LYS A 120 -13.57 -5.89 -6.05
N CYS A 121 -13.68 -7.12 -6.59
CA CYS A 121 -14.83 -7.98 -6.39
C CYS A 121 -15.00 -8.39 -4.92
N ALA A 122 -13.90 -8.83 -4.30
CA ALA A 122 -13.85 -9.17 -2.89
C ALA A 122 -14.19 -7.97 -1.99
N PHE A 123 -13.66 -6.77 -2.32
CA PHE A 123 -13.98 -5.54 -1.61
C PHE A 123 -15.47 -5.21 -1.63
N ALA A 124 -16.14 -5.36 -2.78
CA ALA A 124 -17.58 -5.12 -2.89
C ALA A 124 -18.39 -6.04 -1.96
N ILE A 125 -18.03 -7.35 -1.87
CA ILE A 125 -18.64 -8.25 -0.90
C ILE A 125 -18.34 -7.82 0.53
N GLN A 126 -17.08 -7.49 0.82
CA GLN A 126 -16.62 -7.10 2.15
C GLN A 126 -17.36 -5.86 2.67
N ASP A 127 -17.51 -4.83 1.82
CA ASP A 127 -18.23 -3.62 2.22
C ASP A 127 -19.70 -3.90 2.48
N TYR A 128 -20.33 -4.75 1.66
CA TYR A 128 -21.67 -5.25 1.95
C TYR A 128 -21.78 -5.97 3.29
N LEU A 129 -20.89 -6.91 3.58
CA LEU A 129 -20.86 -7.66 4.84
C LEU A 129 -20.60 -6.74 6.05
N HIS A 130 -19.79 -5.71 5.87
CA HIS A 130 -19.56 -4.68 6.90
C HIS A 130 -20.85 -3.89 7.18
N VAL A 131 -21.57 -3.49 6.13
CA VAL A 131 -22.86 -2.79 6.28
C VAL A 131 -23.87 -3.66 7.01
N VAL A 132 -23.95 -4.95 6.69
CA VAL A 132 -24.83 -5.92 7.38
C VAL A 132 -24.45 -6.08 8.84
N ARG A 133 -23.19 -6.42 9.15
CA ARG A 133 -22.72 -6.81 10.48
C ARG A 133 -22.54 -5.62 11.43
N VAL A 134 -21.98 -4.52 10.96
CA VAL A 134 -21.58 -3.38 11.79
C VAL A 134 -22.66 -2.29 11.77
N LYS A 135 -23.10 -1.87 10.59
CA LYS A 135 -24.11 -0.80 10.46
C LYS A 135 -25.53 -1.30 10.67
N LYS A 136 -25.77 -2.62 10.65
CA LYS A 136 -27.08 -3.27 10.84
C LYS A 136 -28.17 -2.68 9.92
N LYS A 137 -27.77 -2.28 8.71
CA LYS A 137 -28.68 -1.64 7.76
C LYS A 137 -29.56 -2.66 7.04
N PHE A 138 -29.05 -3.89 6.86
CA PHE A 138 -29.77 -4.96 6.21
C PHE A 138 -29.74 -6.20 7.12
N ASP A 139 -30.85 -6.95 7.12
CA ASP A 139 -30.95 -8.24 7.79
C ASP A 139 -30.89 -9.34 6.74
N ILE A 140 -29.90 -10.23 6.86
CA ILE A 140 -29.72 -11.38 5.99
C ILE A 140 -29.55 -12.64 6.85
N PRO A 141 -29.99 -13.84 6.36
CA PRO A 141 -29.72 -15.10 7.04
C PRO A 141 -28.22 -15.30 7.29
N GLU A 142 -27.85 -15.87 8.45
CA GLU A 142 -26.46 -16.11 8.82
C GLU A 142 -25.78 -17.04 7.80
N GLU A 143 -26.50 -18.01 7.23
CA GLU A 143 -26.01 -18.90 6.18
C GLU A 143 -25.57 -18.10 4.94
N ARG A 144 -26.36 -17.08 4.57
CA ARG A 144 -26.01 -16.22 3.42
C ARG A 144 -24.83 -15.32 3.71
N PHE A 145 -24.72 -14.83 4.96
CA PHE A 145 -23.54 -14.09 5.40
C PHE A 145 -22.28 -14.96 5.29
N ASP A 146 -22.35 -16.19 5.77
CA ASP A 146 -21.23 -17.14 5.76
C ASP A 146 -20.82 -17.55 4.35
N GLU A 147 -21.77 -17.77 3.44
CA GLU A 147 -21.48 -18.03 2.02
C GLU A 147 -20.68 -16.92 1.37
N LEU A 148 -21.15 -15.66 1.51
CA LEU A 148 -20.48 -14.50 0.95
C LEU A 148 -19.12 -14.27 1.60
N TRP A 149 -19.02 -14.45 2.91
CA TRP A 149 -17.77 -14.35 3.64
C TRP A 149 -16.74 -15.37 3.13
N LEU A 150 -17.13 -16.64 2.95
CA LEU A 150 -16.28 -17.70 2.41
C LEU A 150 -15.87 -17.44 0.95
N GLU A 151 -16.75 -16.87 0.14
CA GLU A 151 -16.43 -16.51 -1.25
C GLU A 151 -15.38 -15.39 -1.28
N CYS A 152 -15.55 -14.35 -0.45
CA CYS A 152 -14.61 -13.26 -0.28
C CYS A 152 -13.24 -13.76 0.22
N ASP A 153 -13.21 -14.59 1.27
CA ASP A 153 -11.98 -15.17 1.83
C ASP A 153 -11.20 -15.98 0.78
N ARG A 154 -11.89 -16.82 0.01
CA ARG A 154 -11.27 -17.60 -1.07
C ARG A 154 -10.66 -16.71 -2.15
N MET A 155 -11.38 -15.66 -2.58
CA MET A 155 -10.86 -14.72 -3.58
C MET A 155 -9.61 -14.00 -3.09
N LEU A 156 -9.61 -13.47 -1.87
CA LEU A 156 -8.47 -12.74 -1.30
C LEU A 156 -7.26 -13.67 -1.10
N ARG A 157 -7.44 -14.87 -0.56
CA ARG A 157 -6.35 -15.85 -0.40
C ARG A 157 -5.77 -16.26 -1.74
N SER A 158 -6.62 -16.49 -2.74
CA SER A 158 -6.17 -16.79 -4.08
C SER A 158 -5.26 -15.69 -4.65
N VAL A 159 -5.58 -14.41 -4.41
CA VAL A 159 -4.73 -13.30 -4.81
C VAL A 159 -3.42 -13.30 -4.01
N CYS A 160 -3.47 -13.45 -2.70
CA CYS A 160 -2.28 -13.49 -1.84
C CYS A 160 -1.30 -14.61 -2.26
N ASP A 161 -1.83 -15.76 -2.69
CA ASP A 161 -1.02 -16.94 -3.00
C ASP A 161 -0.50 -16.96 -4.45
N ASN A 162 -1.21 -16.38 -5.40
CA ASN A 162 -0.95 -16.55 -6.83
C ASN A 162 -0.59 -15.26 -7.59
N CYS A 163 -0.95 -14.08 -7.08
CA CYS A 163 -0.60 -12.82 -7.72
C CYS A 163 0.90 -12.52 -7.55
N THR A 164 1.54 -12.02 -8.61
CA THR A 164 2.96 -11.64 -8.59
C THR A 164 3.19 -10.13 -8.50
N LEU A 165 2.11 -9.33 -8.50
CA LEU A 165 2.16 -7.88 -8.38
C LEU A 165 2.08 -7.48 -6.91
N PRO A 166 3.17 -6.91 -6.32
CA PRO A 166 3.22 -6.63 -4.88
C PRO A 166 2.11 -5.69 -4.40
N GLU A 167 1.77 -4.67 -5.18
CA GLU A 167 0.71 -3.73 -4.84
C GLU A 167 -0.66 -4.40 -4.71
N VAL A 168 -0.97 -5.36 -5.61
CA VAL A 168 -2.23 -6.10 -5.59
C VAL A 168 -2.26 -7.11 -4.43
N GLN A 169 -1.11 -7.73 -4.11
CA GLN A 169 -0.99 -8.61 -2.94
C GLN A 169 -1.19 -7.84 -1.63
N ILE A 170 -0.54 -6.70 -1.46
CA ILE A 170 -0.68 -5.84 -0.27
C ILE A 170 -2.13 -5.40 -0.10
N ASP A 171 -2.80 -5.04 -1.18
CA ASP A 171 -4.21 -4.65 -1.16
C ASP A 171 -5.10 -5.81 -0.73
N ALA A 172 -4.89 -7.02 -1.29
CA ALA A 172 -5.59 -8.24 -0.90
C ALA A 172 -5.36 -8.62 0.56
N GLU A 173 -4.11 -8.53 1.06
CA GLU A 173 -3.77 -8.80 2.46
C GLU A 173 -4.47 -7.83 3.41
N ASN A 174 -4.53 -6.55 3.08
CA ASN A 174 -5.26 -5.56 3.87
C ASN A 174 -6.77 -5.86 3.94
N HIS A 175 -7.38 -6.19 2.79
CA HIS A 175 -8.79 -6.59 2.75
C HIS A 175 -9.04 -7.90 3.48
N LEU A 176 -8.12 -8.87 3.40
CA LEU A 176 -8.23 -10.14 4.14
C LEU A 176 -8.19 -9.90 5.66
N ILE A 177 -7.35 -8.98 6.14
CA ILE A 177 -7.33 -8.61 7.56
C ILE A 177 -8.69 -8.06 7.99
N ASP A 178 -9.26 -7.10 7.25
CA ASP A 178 -10.55 -6.51 7.58
C ASP A 178 -11.70 -7.54 7.52
N LEU A 179 -11.66 -8.46 6.56
CA LEU A 179 -12.62 -9.56 6.48
C LEU A 179 -12.53 -10.49 7.70
N LEU A 180 -11.33 -10.85 8.14
CA LEU A 180 -11.10 -11.67 9.34
C LEU A 180 -11.57 -10.97 10.62
N LEU A 181 -11.43 -9.65 10.69
CA LEU A 181 -11.91 -8.85 11.82
C LEU A 181 -13.43 -8.87 11.96
N LEU A 182 -14.21 -8.97 10.88
CA LEU A 182 -15.67 -9.10 10.93
C LEU A 182 -16.12 -10.35 11.73
N LYS A 183 -15.33 -11.42 11.70
CA LYS A 183 -15.56 -12.65 12.49
C LYS A 183 -14.69 -12.75 13.76
N LYS A 184 -13.99 -11.67 14.13
CA LYS A 184 -13.09 -11.61 15.30
C LYS A 184 -11.97 -12.68 15.28
N MET A 185 -11.49 -13.05 14.09
CA MET A 185 -10.43 -14.04 13.88
C MET A 185 -9.03 -13.39 14.03
N PHE A 186 -8.76 -12.85 15.21
CA PHE A 186 -7.61 -11.97 15.50
C PHE A 186 -6.25 -12.63 15.24
N GLU A 187 -6.09 -13.91 15.58
CA GLU A 187 -4.82 -14.61 15.38
C GLU A 187 -4.49 -14.76 13.89
N GLN A 188 -5.48 -15.08 13.08
CA GLN A 188 -5.29 -15.19 11.63
C GLN A 188 -5.04 -13.81 11.01
N ALA A 189 -5.77 -12.78 11.44
CA ALA A 189 -5.54 -11.40 11.01
C ALA A 189 -4.10 -10.95 11.34
N GLY A 190 -3.60 -11.28 12.54
CA GLY A 190 -2.23 -11.01 12.96
C GLY A 190 -1.21 -11.72 12.08
N ALA A 191 -1.44 -13.00 11.75
CA ALA A 191 -0.55 -13.75 10.88
C ALA A 191 -0.47 -13.17 9.45
N VAL A 192 -1.59 -12.64 8.92
CA VAL A 192 -1.60 -11.94 7.63
C VAL A 192 -0.86 -10.61 7.74
N ALA A 193 -1.12 -9.82 8.80
CA ALA A 193 -0.47 -8.52 9.01
C ALA A 193 1.06 -8.63 9.08
N MET A 194 1.60 -9.73 9.64
CA MET A 194 3.05 -9.96 9.70
C MET A 194 3.69 -10.25 8.34
N LYS A 195 2.92 -10.58 7.31
CA LYS A 195 3.42 -10.74 5.93
C LYS A 195 3.54 -9.40 5.21
N LEU A 196 2.75 -8.39 5.62
CA LEU A 196 2.81 -7.06 5.02
C LEU A 196 4.21 -6.47 5.14
N PRO A 197 4.68 -5.71 4.13
CA PRO A 197 5.98 -5.06 4.20
C PRO A 197 6.03 -4.07 5.37
N ASP A 198 7.19 -4.02 6.03
CA ASP A 198 7.47 -3.07 7.10
C ASP A 198 7.99 -1.74 6.53
N LEU A 199 7.19 -1.15 5.64
CA LEU A 199 7.48 0.10 4.94
C LEU A 199 6.31 1.06 5.07
N CYS A 200 6.60 2.35 5.26
CA CYS A 200 5.59 3.42 5.32
C CYS A 200 4.43 3.15 6.29
N GLY A 201 4.67 2.39 7.36
CA GLY A 201 3.66 2.06 8.38
C GLY A 201 2.53 1.13 7.89
N ILE A 202 2.67 0.44 6.77
CA ILE A 202 1.64 -0.46 6.23
C ILE A 202 1.30 -1.56 7.24
N ARG A 203 2.30 -2.23 7.79
CA ARG A 203 2.14 -3.27 8.82
C ARG A 203 1.55 -2.70 10.10
N ASP A 204 2.05 -1.57 10.57
CA ASP A 204 1.58 -0.94 11.81
C ASP A 204 0.13 -0.46 11.71
N LYS A 205 -0.32 0.02 10.54
CA LYS A 205 -1.75 0.30 10.29
C LYS A 205 -2.63 -0.93 10.45
N ALA A 206 -2.19 -2.07 9.93
CA ALA A 206 -2.93 -3.33 10.06
C ALA A 206 -2.97 -3.79 11.53
N LEU A 207 -1.83 -3.74 12.23
CA LEU A 207 -1.74 -4.10 13.65
C LEU A 207 -2.57 -3.17 14.54
N CYS A 208 -2.62 -1.87 14.23
CA CYS A 208 -3.47 -0.90 14.92
C CYS A 208 -4.96 -1.30 14.82
N ARG A 209 -5.46 -1.62 13.61
CA ARG A 209 -6.86 -2.06 13.41
C ARG A 209 -7.18 -3.34 14.19
N ILE A 210 -6.24 -4.29 14.22
CA ILE A 210 -6.40 -5.53 14.98
C ILE A 210 -6.48 -5.24 16.48
N ALA A 211 -5.60 -4.38 17.01
CA ALA A 211 -5.60 -3.99 18.41
C ALA A 211 -6.90 -3.26 18.79
N GLN A 212 -7.38 -2.34 17.95
CA GLN A 212 -8.67 -1.66 18.12
C GLN A 212 -9.82 -2.66 18.20
N ALA A 213 -9.87 -3.63 17.28
CA ALA A 213 -10.92 -4.65 17.26
C ALA A 213 -10.87 -5.61 18.46
N LYS A 214 -9.68 -5.82 19.06
CA LYS A 214 -9.50 -6.56 20.33
C LYS A 214 -9.91 -5.75 21.54
N GLY A 215 -10.00 -4.42 21.44
CA GLY A 215 -10.17 -3.50 22.57
C GLY A 215 -8.86 -3.19 23.30
N ASP A 216 -7.72 -3.52 22.73
CA ASP A 216 -6.38 -3.19 23.24
C ASP A 216 -5.99 -1.77 22.83
N SER A 217 -6.45 -0.79 23.61
CA SER A 217 -6.22 0.61 23.32
C SER A 217 -4.75 1.02 23.40
N ALA A 218 -3.95 0.38 24.27
CA ALA A 218 -2.54 0.71 24.43
C ALA A 218 -1.74 0.35 23.18
N THR A 219 -1.85 -0.89 22.69
CA THR A 219 -1.21 -1.33 21.45
C THR A 219 -1.75 -0.55 20.24
N ALA A 220 -3.05 -0.25 20.21
CA ALA A 220 -3.63 0.53 19.12
C ALA A 220 -3.04 1.95 19.04
N CYS A 221 -2.88 2.64 20.18
CA CYS A 221 -2.25 3.96 20.23
C CYS A 221 -0.78 3.91 19.79
N GLU A 222 0.01 2.96 20.33
CA GLU A 222 1.41 2.76 19.96
C GLU A 222 1.58 2.60 18.44
N LYS A 223 0.78 1.71 17.83
CA LYS A 223 0.86 1.46 16.39
C LYS A 223 0.36 2.62 15.53
N ALA A 224 -0.65 3.36 16.00
CA ALA A 224 -1.11 4.58 15.33
C ALA A 224 -0.04 5.67 15.37
N GLU A 225 0.64 5.83 16.49
CA GLU A 225 1.72 6.81 16.68
C GLU A 225 2.92 6.47 15.78
N SER A 226 3.38 5.21 15.77
CA SER A 226 4.43 4.72 14.86
C SER A 226 4.07 4.99 13.40
N THR A 227 2.85 4.67 12.98
CA THR A 227 2.37 4.96 11.62
C THR A 227 2.40 6.44 11.30
N SER A 228 1.89 7.28 12.21
CA SER A 228 1.84 8.74 12.01
C SER A 228 3.24 9.33 11.87
N LYS A 229 4.19 8.84 12.66
CA LYS A 229 5.59 9.23 12.60
C LYS A 229 6.20 8.92 11.23
N HIS A 230 6.07 7.69 10.74
CA HIS A 230 6.58 7.30 9.42
C HIS A 230 5.98 8.18 8.29
N LEU A 231 4.66 8.38 8.31
CA LEU A 231 3.99 9.20 7.30
C LEU A 231 4.44 10.66 7.31
N MET A 232 4.70 11.23 8.49
CA MET A 232 5.19 12.61 8.61
C MET A 232 6.63 12.74 8.08
N PHE A 233 7.49 11.74 8.32
CA PHE A 233 8.84 11.71 7.73
C PHE A 233 8.79 11.62 6.21
N ASP A 234 7.99 10.71 5.66
CA ASP A 234 7.83 10.56 4.21
C ASP A 234 7.25 11.83 3.57
N TYR A 235 6.31 12.48 4.25
CA TYR A 235 5.75 13.76 3.81
C TYR A 235 6.82 14.86 3.77
N ALA A 236 7.62 15.02 4.83
CA ALA A 236 8.71 16.00 4.88
C ALA A 236 9.75 15.75 3.77
N MET A 237 10.12 14.48 3.51
CA MET A 237 11.01 14.11 2.41
C MET A 237 10.42 14.47 1.04
N SER A 238 9.14 14.22 0.83
CA SER A 238 8.46 14.59 -0.42
C SER A 238 8.46 16.11 -0.63
N LEU A 239 8.23 16.89 0.43
CA LEU A 239 8.32 18.34 0.37
C LEU A 239 9.75 18.84 0.09
N PHE A 240 10.77 18.19 0.66
CA PHE A 240 12.17 18.47 0.37
C PHE A 240 12.50 18.28 -1.12
N HIS A 241 12.14 17.12 -1.68
CA HIS A 241 12.36 16.85 -3.10
C HIS A 241 11.61 17.84 -4.00
N ARG A 242 10.36 18.17 -3.66
CA ARG A 242 9.57 19.19 -4.37
C ARG A 242 10.27 20.54 -4.35
N ALA A 243 10.67 21.02 -3.18
CA ALA A 243 11.31 22.32 -3.02
C ALA A 243 12.65 22.39 -3.77
N LYS A 244 13.45 21.30 -3.69
CA LYS A 244 14.71 21.19 -4.42
C LYS A 244 14.50 21.20 -5.93
N THR A 245 13.58 20.37 -6.44
CA THR A 245 13.27 20.33 -7.89
C THR A 245 12.81 21.68 -8.41
N LEU A 246 11.94 22.40 -7.68
CA LEU A 246 11.49 23.73 -8.04
C LEU A 246 12.63 24.76 -8.01
N SER A 247 13.58 24.63 -7.05
CA SER A 247 14.77 25.51 -6.98
C SER A 247 15.72 25.31 -8.15
N ASP A 248 15.82 24.08 -8.66
CA ASP A 248 16.71 23.73 -9.77
C ASP A 248 16.08 24.05 -11.15
N HIS A 249 14.78 24.38 -11.20
CA HIS A 249 14.07 24.65 -12.44
C HIS A 249 14.11 26.17 -12.79
N PRO A 250 14.77 26.60 -13.88
CA PRO A 250 15.06 28.01 -14.15
C PRO A 250 13.84 28.90 -14.41
N GLU A 251 12.70 28.28 -14.80
CA GLU A 251 11.45 29.03 -15.09
C GLU A 251 10.54 29.17 -13.88
N THR A 252 10.89 28.56 -12.73
CA THR A 252 10.06 28.63 -11.52
C THR A 252 10.18 30.00 -10.86
N SER A 253 9.04 30.63 -10.52
CA SER A 253 9.07 31.91 -9.84
C SER A 253 9.68 31.79 -8.44
N LYS A 254 10.37 32.83 -7.99
CA LYS A 254 10.97 32.92 -6.66
C LYS A 254 9.93 32.62 -5.56
N GLU A 255 8.73 33.17 -5.69
CA GLU A 255 7.65 33.04 -4.73
C GLU A 255 7.21 31.57 -4.59
N THR A 256 7.11 30.84 -5.70
CA THR A 256 6.77 29.42 -5.72
C THR A 256 7.82 28.57 -5.00
N VAL A 257 9.11 28.86 -5.25
CA VAL A 257 10.22 28.18 -4.57
C VAL A 257 10.23 28.47 -3.08
N LEU A 258 10.07 29.73 -2.69
CA LEU A 258 10.01 30.15 -1.28
C LEU A 258 8.83 29.50 -0.56
N GLN A 259 7.66 29.40 -1.19
CA GLN A 259 6.51 28.72 -0.61
C GLN A 259 6.83 27.25 -0.38
N ALA A 260 7.47 26.55 -1.32
CA ALA A 260 7.84 25.15 -1.16
C ALA A 260 8.83 24.93 0.01
N TRP A 261 9.80 25.82 0.22
CA TRP A 261 10.69 25.77 1.40
C TRP A 261 9.98 26.10 2.70
N ASN A 262 8.97 26.98 2.68
CA ASN A 262 8.14 27.29 3.84
C ASN A 262 7.27 26.09 4.22
N ASP A 263 6.69 25.39 3.25
CA ASP A 263 5.88 24.18 3.46
C ASP A 263 6.74 23.11 4.17
N LEU A 264 7.96 22.85 3.68
CA LEU A 264 8.90 21.93 4.32
C LEU A 264 9.26 22.38 5.76
N THR A 265 9.54 23.67 5.96
CA THR A 265 9.89 24.19 7.29
C THR A 265 8.75 24.00 8.27
N SER A 266 7.49 24.22 7.85
CA SER A 266 6.30 24.01 8.67
C SER A 266 6.16 22.54 9.05
N ALA A 267 6.21 21.62 8.08
CA ALA A 267 6.13 20.18 8.33
C ALA A 267 7.27 19.69 9.26
N SER A 268 8.49 20.21 9.08
CA SER A 268 9.64 19.85 9.92
C SER A 268 9.49 20.36 11.37
N LYS A 269 8.88 21.53 11.60
CA LYS A 269 8.54 22.00 12.95
C LYS A 269 7.54 21.06 13.64
N ASP A 270 6.54 20.61 12.92
CA ASP A 270 5.56 19.66 13.46
C ASP A 270 6.21 18.30 13.77
N LEU A 271 7.14 17.84 12.93
CA LEU A 271 7.95 16.64 13.21
C LEU A 271 8.71 16.77 14.53
N VAL A 272 9.42 17.88 14.75
CA VAL A 272 10.17 18.12 16.00
C VAL A 272 9.21 18.14 17.19
N ARG A 273 8.10 18.87 17.08
CA ARG A 273 7.12 19.00 18.16
C ARG A 273 6.48 17.68 18.59
N LEU A 274 6.19 16.80 17.61
CA LEU A 274 5.41 15.59 17.83
C LEU A 274 6.29 14.35 18.09
N TYR A 275 7.46 14.28 17.47
CA TYR A 275 8.22 13.04 17.35
C TYR A 275 9.71 13.15 17.70
N ALA A 276 10.15 14.25 18.33
CA ALA A 276 11.51 14.33 18.84
C ALA A 276 11.60 13.44 20.11
N ASP A 277 12.03 12.18 19.93
CA ASP A 277 12.20 11.20 20.98
C ASP A 277 13.69 10.89 21.19
N PRO A 278 14.20 10.92 22.45
CA PRO A 278 15.57 10.53 22.78
C PRO A 278 15.94 9.11 22.31
N ALA A 279 14.99 8.18 22.34
CA ALA A 279 15.22 6.79 21.91
C ALA A 279 15.55 6.69 20.41
N ASP A 280 15.03 7.59 19.58
CA ASP A 280 15.28 7.57 18.13
C ASP A 280 16.72 7.96 17.76
N LEU A 281 17.43 8.69 18.60
CA LEU A 281 18.84 9.02 18.39
C LEU A 281 19.74 7.77 18.39
N VAL A 282 19.35 6.76 19.18
CA VAL A 282 20.17 5.56 19.38
C VAL A 282 19.84 4.48 18.35
N VAL A 283 18.56 4.32 17.97
CA VAL A 283 18.08 3.16 17.19
C VAL A 283 18.10 3.41 15.69
N ASN A 284 17.80 4.63 15.24
CA ASN A 284 17.52 4.95 13.84
C ASN A 284 18.62 5.75 13.13
N GLY A 285 19.69 6.05 13.86
CA GLY A 285 20.76 6.91 13.35
C GLY A 285 20.34 8.38 13.25
N PHE A 286 21.35 9.24 13.16
CA PHE A 286 21.20 10.68 13.21
C PHE A 286 20.34 11.25 12.05
N GLU A 287 20.40 10.60 10.88
CA GLU A 287 19.71 11.06 9.65
C GLU A 287 18.19 11.09 9.74
N LYS A 288 17.60 10.29 10.66
CA LYS A 288 16.14 10.24 10.86
C LYS A 288 15.65 11.11 12.02
N ASN A 289 16.52 11.93 12.60
CA ASN A 289 16.11 12.81 13.69
C ASN A 289 15.28 14.00 13.16
N PRO A 290 14.12 14.32 13.73
CA PRO A 290 13.28 15.45 13.34
C PRO A 290 13.99 16.80 13.25
N TYR A 291 14.92 17.08 14.16
CA TYR A 291 15.73 18.30 14.16
C TYR A 291 16.58 18.44 12.88
N CYS A 292 17.10 17.33 12.34
CA CYS A 292 17.88 17.36 11.11
C CYS A 292 17.05 17.84 9.92
N TYR A 293 15.80 17.44 9.81
CA TYR A 293 14.89 17.90 8.78
C TYR A 293 14.63 19.40 8.88
N LEU A 294 14.43 19.90 10.10
CA LEU A 294 14.19 21.33 10.34
C LEU A 294 15.45 22.17 10.01
N ILE A 295 16.63 21.72 10.45
CA ILE A 295 17.90 22.38 10.12
C ILE A 295 18.14 22.36 8.62
N THR A 296 17.91 21.21 7.96
CA THR A 296 18.06 21.08 6.49
C THR A 296 17.09 22.02 5.76
N SER A 297 15.86 22.19 6.24
CA SER A 297 14.89 23.12 5.63
C SER A 297 15.38 24.55 5.68
N TYR A 298 15.89 25.01 6.81
CA TYR A 298 16.43 26.36 6.98
C TYR A 298 17.70 26.58 6.16
N THR A 299 18.65 25.64 6.18
CA THR A 299 19.92 25.76 5.44
C THR A 299 19.71 25.77 3.92
N SER A 300 18.82 24.91 3.42
CA SER A 300 18.48 24.86 1.99
C SER A 300 17.77 26.13 1.53
N LYS A 301 16.84 26.64 2.32
CA LYS A 301 16.18 27.93 2.07
C LYS A 301 17.18 29.09 2.11
N CYS A 302 18.09 29.09 3.08
CA CYS A 302 19.17 30.08 3.18
C CYS A 302 20.01 30.10 1.89
N ASN A 303 20.47 28.95 1.42
CA ASN A 303 21.25 28.84 0.19
C ASN A 303 20.50 29.37 -1.04
N PHE A 304 19.22 29.01 -1.18
CA PHE A 304 18.37 29.54 -2.24
C PHE A 304 18.30 31.10 -2.18
N LEU A 305 18.06 31.68 -0.99
CA LEU A 305 17.97 33.14 -0.80
C LEU A 305 19.27 33.83 -1.09
N ILE A 306 20.44 33.24 -0.77
CA ILE A 306 21.77 33.78 -1.14
C ILE A 306 21.89 33.85 -2.66
N CYS A 307 21.53 32.79 -3.38
CA CYS A 307 21.56 32.78 -4.85
C CYS A 307 20.62 33.82 -5.47
N GLN A 308 19.54 34.19 -4.76
CA GLN A 308 18.62 35.28 -5.19
C GLN A 308 19.03 36.69 -4.75
N GLY A 309 20.17 36.85 -4.07
CA GLY A 309 20.64 38.14 -3.54
C GLY A 309 19.85 38.66 -2.33
N CYS A 310 19.00 37.84 -1.70
CA CYS A 310 18.15 38.22 -0.56
C CYS A 310 18.88 37.98 0.78
N LEU A 311 19.97 38.76 1.00
CA LEU A 311 20.90 38.49 2.10
C LEU A 311 20.29 38.64 3.51
N SER A 312 19.37 39.56 3.75
CA SER A 312 18.72 39.75 5.05
C SER A 312 17.84 38.57 5.43
N GLU A 313 17.07 38.05 4.48
CA GLU A 313 16.24 36.88 4.68
C GLU A 313 17.08 35.61 4.82
N ALA A 314 18.17 35.50 4.06
CA ALA A 314 19.14 34.41 4.17
C ALA A 314 19.80 34.38 5.56
N LEU A 315 20.19 35.53 6.09
CA LEU A 315 20.76 35.64 7.44
C LEU A 315 19.78 35.15 8.50
N SER A 316 18.51 35.54 8.44
CA SER A 316 17.47 35.07 9.33
C SER A 316 17.27 33.51 9.26
N CYS A 317 17.35 32.94 8.06
CA CYS A 317 17.30 31.47 7.93
C CYS A 317 18.55 30.80 8.52
N ALA A 318 19.74 31.37 8.37
CA ALA A 318 20.96 30.85 8.97
C ALA A 318 20.91 30.90 10.52
N GLU A 319 20.42 32.02 11.08
CA GLU A 319 20.20 32.16 12.52
C GLU A 319 19.21 31.12 13.05
N ASN A 320 18.09 30.88 12.36
CA ASN A 320 17.12 29.85 12.72
C ASN A 320 17.72 28.44 12.65
N ALA A 321 18.52 28.14 11.63
CA ALA A 321 19.22 26.85 11.53
C ALA A 321 20.17 26.64 12.71
N MET A 322 20.95 27.67 13.07
CA MET A 322 21.88 27.62 14.21
C MET A 322 21.14 27.44 15.52
N ASN A 323 20.09 28.21 15.77
CA ASN A 323 19.30 28.11 17.00
C ASN A 323 18.69 26.71 17.12
N THR A 324 18.14 26.16 16.03
CA THR A 324 17.60 24.81 16.01
C THR A 324 18.68 23.74 16.29
N ALA A 325 19.90 23.93 15.77
CA ALA A 325 21.02 23.03 16.03
C ALA A 325 21.46 23.07 17.50
N LEU A 326 21.45 24.28 18.12
CA LEU A 326 21.74 24.45 19.55
C LEU A 326 20.63 23.85 20.43
N GLU A 327 19.37 24.01 20.05
CA GLU A 327 18.23 23.37 20.73
C GLU A 327 18.35 21.86 20.68
N MET A 328 18.65 21.28 19.49
CA MET A 328 18.89 19.85 19.33
C MET A 328 20.03 19.36 20.24
N TYR A 329 21.14 20.10 20.30
CA TYR A 329 22.26 19.73 21.15
C TYR A 329 21.90 19.78 22.63
N ALA A 330 21.21 20.83 23.08
CA ALA A 330 20.75 20.96 24.47
C ALA A 330 19.77 19.86 24.83
N TRP A 331 18.84 19.54 23.95
CA TRP A 331 17.89 18.46 24.10
C TRP A 331 18.58 17.09 24.17
N ALA A 332 19.51 16.81 23.26
CA ALA A 332 20.27 15.56 23.25
C ALA A 332 21.12 15.41 24.54
N LYS A 333 21.76 16.48 24.98
CA LYS A 333 22.56 16.49 26.24
C LYS A 333 21.71 16.20 27.45
N ALA A 334 20.44 16.59 27.47
CA ALA A 334 19.52 16.34 28.58
C ALA A 334 19.01 14.89 28.62
N HIS A 335 18.95 14.20 27.47
CA HIS A 335 18.27 12.92 27.33
C HIS A 335 19.17 11.75 26.88
N CYS A 336 20.32 12.02 26.32
CA CYS A 336 21.24 11.01 25.82
C CYS A 336 22.54 10.98 26.61
N GLN A 337 22.93 9.80 27.10
CA GLN A 337 24.21 9.60 27.83
C GLN A 337 25.27 8.88 26.97
N ASP A 338 24.95 8.48 25.73
CA ASP A 338 25.89 7.81 24.84
C ASP A 338 26.92 8.81 24.29
N PRO A 339 28.24 8.65 24.61
CA PRO A 339 29.27 9.56 24.16
C PRO A 339 29.46 9.59 22.63
N LEU A 340 29.18 8.48 21.92
CA LEU A 340 29.33 8.39 20.48
C LEU A 340 28.22 9.20 19.80
N VAL A 341 26.98 9.04 20.22
CA VAL A 341 25.82 9.81 19.72
C VAL A 341 26.03 11.29 19.98
N MET A 342 26.51 11.67 21.18
CA MET A 342 26.80 13.06 21.51
C MET A 342 27.93 13.65 20.68
N SER A 343 28.95 12.85 20.35
CA SER A 343 30.04 13.25 19.45
C SER A 343 29.52 13.55 18.03
N ASP A 344 28.66 12.69 17.49
CA ASP A 344 28.07 12.85 16.16
C ASP A 344 27.17 14.11 16.10
N ILE A 345 26.34 14.33 17.12
CA ILE A 345 25.51 15.53 17.22
C ILE A 345 26.37 16.81 17.33
N LEU A 346 27.42 16.80 18.15
CA LEU A 346 28.33 17.93 18.27
C LEU A 346 29.03 18.25 16.94
N PHE A 347 29.48 17.19 16.24
CA PHE A 347 30.08 17.32 14.91
C PHE A 347 29.11 17.94 13.89
N PHE A 348 27.85 17.55 13.91
CA PHE A 348 26.81 18.12 13.05
C PHE A 348 26.52 19.58 13.38
N VAL A 349 26.34 19.91 14.67
CA VAL A 349 26.09 21.28 15.13
C VAL A 349 27.25 22.19 14.74
N GLN A 350 28.49 21.75 14.90
CA GLN A 350 29.68 22.52 14.52
C GLN A 350 29.78 22.74 12.99
N ARG A 351 29.20 21.87 12.17
CA ARG A 351 29.19 21.97 10.72
C ARG A 351 27.99 22.76 10.16
N THR A 352 26.95 22.98 10.94
CA THR A 352 25.77 23.73 10.48
C THR A 352 26.13 25.11 9.88
N PRO A 353 27.05 25.93 10.45
CA PRO A 353 27.50 27.17 9.82
C PRO A 353 28.25 26.97 8.51
N TRP A 354 28.99 25.86 8.37
CA TRP A 354 29.77 25.54 7.18
C TRP A 354 28.91 25.15 5.97
N TRP A 355 27.74 24.60 6.22
CA TRP A 355 26.79 24.26 5.16
C TRP A 355 26.18 25.48 4.50
N CYS A 356 26.07 26.59 5.25
CA CYS A 356 25.66 27.89 4.69
C CYS A 356 26.78 28.58 3.85
N HIS A 357 28.03 28.09 3.93
CA HIS A 357 29.16 28.71 3.21
C HIS A 357 29.70 27.90 2.03
N LYS A 358 29.21 26.69 1.79
CA LYS A 358 29.79 25.77 0.81
C LYS A 358 29.07 25.74 -0.55
N TRP A 359 28.12 26.64 -0.76
CA TRP A 359 27.40 26.87 -2.00
C TRP A 359 27.41 28.39 -2.28
#